data_f1bf0d08b3a3101e25cdb3617b140de1
#
_entry.id   f1bf0d08b3a3101e25cdb3617b140de1
#
_cell.length_a   1.000
_cell.length_b   1.000
_cell.length_c   1.000
_cell.angle_alpha   90.00
_cell.angle_beta   90.00
_cell.angle_gamma   90.00
#
_symmetry.space_group_name_H-M   'P 1'
#
loop_
_entity.id
_entity.type
_entity.pdbx_description
1 polymer ?
#
loop_
_entity_poly.entity_id
_entity_poly.type
_entity_poly.pdbx_seq_one_letter_code
_entity_poly.pdbx_strand_id
1 'polypeptide(L)'
;MVLVVASDEAEVTIQRMLSGPVQDFTITGIAFMDDSFKGDTFNGIPVIGNIDTVQDYLCREWVDEVFVKVTDTEPYPGKLIDEIVTMGLTVHLSLGSVEQSLSGKKFVEKIGDYTVVTSSINTISPKQMFYKRVLDITGGIVGCLATLLLIVIIGPMIYIKSPGPIFFSQVRIGKNGKRFKIYKFRSMYMDAEARKAELMSQNKMEGFMFKMDYDPRIIGSEKKDKNGNPKGIGNFIRKTSLDEFPQFWNVLKGVGGIIEPTKKKLDFTGFSLA
;
A
#
# COMPACT_ATOMS: atom_id res chain seq x y z
N MET A 1 8.22 -8.15 12.01
CA MET A 1 7.01 -8.68 12.69
C MET A 1 6.72 -7.88 13.95
N VAL A 2 5.47 -7.57 14.24
CA VAL A 2 5.04 -6.95 15.50
C VAL A 2 4.42 -8.02 16.40
N LEU A 3 4.71 -7.98 17.69
CA LEU A 3 4.17 -8.88 18.69
C LEU A 3 3.04 -8.18 19.48
N VAL A 4 1.88 -8.82 19.58
CA VAL A 4 0.75 -8.39 20.42
C VAL A 4 0.54 -9.46 21.50
N VAL A 5 0.74 -9.08 22.76
CA VAL A 5 0.80 -10.04 23.89
C VAL A 5 0.46 -9.35 25.20
N ALA A 6 -0.04 -10.10 26.19
CA ALA A 6 -0.19 -9.62 27.56
C ALA A 6 1.19 -9.41 28.21
N SER A 7 1.32 -8.40 29.09
CA SER A 7 2.61 -7.98 29.65
C SER A 7 3.31 -9.08 30.46
N ASP A 8 2.55 -9.91 31.17
CA ASP A 8 3.03 -11.01 31.99
C ASP A 8 3.56 -12.20 31.16
N GLU A 9 3.10 -12.37 29.93
CA GLU A 9 3.54 -13.45 29.04
C GLU A 9 4.59 -13.03 28.00
N ALA A 10 4.92 -11.74 27.92
CA ALA A 10 5.77 -11.20 26.86
C ALA A 10 7.16 -11.84 26.83
N GLU A 11 7.82 -11.97 27.98
CA GLU A 11 9.17 -12.53 28.07
C GLU A 11 9.21 -13.99 27.62
N VAL A 12 8.28 -14.81 28.13
CA VAL A 12 8.19 -16.24 27.77
C VAL A 12 7.86 -16.40 26.29
N THR A 13 6.99 -15.53 25.76
CA THR A 13 6.60 -15.57 24.35
C THR A 13 7.80 -15.24 23.44
N ILE A 14 8.55 -14.19 23.75
CA ILE A 14 9.75 -13.82 22.99
C ILE A 14 10.79 -14.94 23.01
N GLN A 15 11.10 -15.50 24.19
CA GLN A 15 12.05 -16.59 24.33
C GLN A 15 11.65 -17.82 23.50
N ARG A 16 10.38 -18.22 23.53
CA ARG A 16 9.87 -19.35 22.74
C ARG A 16 9.90 -19.08 21.23
N MET A 17 9.57 -17.86 20.81
CA MET A 17 9.65 -17.49 19.40
C MET A 17 11.10 -17.53 18.87
N LEU A 18 12.06 -17.15 19.71
CA LEU A 18 13.48 -17.13 19.35
C LEU A 18 14.18 -18.48 19.55
N SER A 19 13.55 -19.49 20.17
CA SER A 19 14.13 -20.81 20.41
C SER A 19 14.06 -21.75 19.20
N GLY A 20 13.32 -21.40 18.14
CA GLY A 20 13.18 -22.22 16.95
C GLY A 20 14.46 -22.30 16.09
N PRO A 21 14.63 -23.40 15.35
CA PRO A 21 15.83 -23.64 14.54
C PRO A 21 15.98 -22.72 13.31
N VAL A 22 14.90 -22.08 12.89
CA VAL A 22 14.88 -21.15 11.75
C VAL A 22 14.16 -19.87 12.19
N GLN A 23 14.85 -18.74 12.09
CA GLN A 23 14.31 -17.42 12.41
C GLN A 23 14.28 -16.59 11.14
N ASP A 24 13.19 -16.68 10.39
CA ASP A 24 12.98 -15.86 9.18
C ASP A 24 12.28 -14.53 9.50
N PHE A 25 12.23 -14.13 10.76
CA PHE A 25 11.56 -12.91 11.21
C PHE A 25 12.41 -12.11 12.22
N THR A 26 12.15 -10.82 12.30
CA THR A 26 12.69 -9.92 13.32
C THR A 26 11.54 -9.25 14.04
N ILE A 27 11.54 -9.25 15.38
CA ILE A 27 10.53 -8.54 16.17
C ILE A 27 10.92 -7.06 16.18
N THR A 28 10.09 -6.22 15.56
CA THR A 28 10.35 -4.78 15.39
C THR A 28 9.61 -3.92 16.40
N GLY A 29 8.65 -4.48 17.11
CA GLY A 29 7.89 -3.79 18.15
C GLY A 29 6.96 -4.70 18.91
N ILE A 30 6.60 -4.28 20.12
CA ILE A 30 5.66 -4.98 21.01
C ILE A 30 4.50 -4.04 21.32
N ALA A 31 3.27 -4.52 21.17
CA ALA A 31 2.07 -3.89 21.69
C ALA A 31 1.49 -4.77 22.80
N PHE A 32 1.18 -4.15 23.92
CA PHE A 32 0.58 -4.89 25.05
C PHE A 32 -0.94 -4.91 24.94
N MET A 33 -1.54 -6.04 25.33
CA MET A 33 -2.99 -6.20 25.40
C MET A 33 -3.58 -5.49 26.63
N ASP A 34 -2.74 -5.28 27.64
CA ASP A 34 -3.06 -4.63 28.90
C ASP A 34 -2.27 -3.32 29.07
N ASP A 35 -2.70 -2.45 29.98
CA ASP A 35 -2.03 -1.18 30.30
C ASP A 35 -1.02 -1.29 31.45
N SER A 36 -0.58 -2.49 31.80
CA SER A 36 0.28 -2.75 32.96
C SER A 36 1.72 -2.31 32.75
N PHE A 37 2.18 -2.29 31.48
CA PHE A 37 3.55 -1.90 31.14
C PHE A 37 3.64 -0.44 30.70
N LYS A 38 4.56 0.33 31.33
CA LYS A 38 4.75 1.78 31.09
C LYS A 38 6.13 2.15 30.55
N GLY A 39 6.93 1.18 30.10
CA GLY A 39 8.26 1.46 29.57
C GLY A 39 8.27 1.68 28.06
N ASP A 40 9.29 2.37 27.53
CA ASP A 40 9.47 2.59 26.09
C ASP A 40 10.08 1.38 25.37
N THR A 41 10.72 0.47 26.12
CA THR A 41 11.34 -0.74 25.56
C THR A 41 11.13 -1.93 26.51
N PHE A 42 10.96 -3.12 25.94
CA PHE A 42 10.89 -4.40 26.63
C PHE A 42 11.93 -5.36 26.05
N ASN A 43 12.89 -5.78 26.87
CA ASN A 43 14.04 -6.62 26.42
C ASN A 43 14.77 -6.06 25.18
N GLY A 44 14.91 -4.73 25.11
CA GLY A 44 15.56 -4.06 23.97
C GLY A 44 14.67 -3.90 22.71
N ILE A 45 13.42 -4.36 22.75
CA ILE A 45 12.45 -4.20 21.67
C ILE A 45 11.56 -2.99 21.98
N PRO A 46 11.34 -2.07 21.03
CA PRO A 46 10.49 -0.90 21.24
C PRO A 46 9.06 -1.30 21.62
N VAL A 47 8.49 -0.65 22.63
CA VAL A 47 7.06 -0.73 22.94
C VAL A 47 6.32 0.28 22.09
N ILE A 48 5.45 -0.21 21.23
CA ILE A 48 4.78 0.61 20.18
C ILE A 48 3.37 1.04 20.58
N GLY A 49 2.93 0.66 21.76
CA GLY A 49 1.63 1.01 22.31
C GLY A 49 0.86 -0.18 22.85
N ASN A 50 -0.45 -0.05 22.86
CA ASN A 50 -1.41 -1.07 23.32
C ASN A 50 -2.33 -1.51 22.16
N ILE A 51 -3.34 -2.31 22.50
CA ILE A 51 -4.32 -2.86 21.55
C ILE A 51 -5.07 -1.77 20.75
N ASP A 52 -5.28 -0.58 21.33
CA ASP A 52 -6.01 0.51 20.69
C ASP A 52 -5.13 1.35 19.77
N THR A 53 -3.82 1.41 20.03
CA THR A 53 -2.88 2.29 19.30
C THR A 53 -2.01 1.54 18.30
N VAL A 54 -1.90 0.23 18.39
CA VAL A 54 -1.06 -0.59 17.50
C VAL A 54 -1.43 -0.42 16.03
N GLN A 55 -2.70 -0.21 15.73
CA GLN A 55 -3.18 -0.01 14.36
C GLN A 55 -2.56 1.23 13.70
N ASP A 56 -2.46 2.33 14.43
CA ASP A 56 -1.82 3.57 13.96
C ASP A 56 -0.34 3.34 13.62
N TYR A 57 0.35 2.56 14.43
CA TYR A 57 1.73 2.18 14.17
C TYR A 57 1.85 1.31 12.91
N LEU A 58 1.00 0.30 12.76
CA LEU A 58 0.98 -0.60 11.59
C LEU A 58 0.69 0.16 10.28
N CYS A 59 -0.04 1.28 10.33
CA CYS A 59 -0.27 2.14 9.18
C CYS A 59 0.94 3.00 8.79
N ARG A 60 1.84 3.30 9.73
CA ARG A 60 2.97 4.22 9.51
C ARG A 60 4.27 3.48 9.17
N GLU A 61 4.49 2.35 9.84
CA GLU A 61 5.76 1.62 9.75
C GLU A 61 5.68 0.40 8.81
N TRP A 62 6.86 -0.07 8.33
CA TRP A 62 6.93 -1.25 7.47
C TRP A 62 6.83 -2.52 8.31
N VAL A 63 5.62 -3.07 8.39
CA VAL A 63 5.33 -4.33 9.06
C VAL A 63 4.67 -5.26 8.05
N ASP A 64 5.13 -6.49 7.94
CA ASP A 64 4.54 -7.51 7.07
C ASP A 64 3.67 -8.50 7.85
N GLU A 65 4.01 -8.73 9.12
CA GLU A 65 3.44 -9.79 9.93
C GLU A 65 3.17 -9.31 11.36
N VAL A 66 2.09 -9.79 11.95
CA VAL A 66 1.72 -9.55 13.35
C VAL A 66 1.47 -10.89 14.02
N PHE A 67 2.17 -11.15 15.12
CA PHE A 67 1.94 -12.30 15.99
C PHE A 67 1.05 -11.89 17.16
N VAL A 68 -0.06 -12.58 17.35
CA VAL A 68 -1.01 -12.34 18.45
C VAL A 68 -1.04 -13.55 19.37
N LYS A 69 -0.63 -13.36 20.60
CA LYS A 69 -0.72 -14.36 21.66
C LYS A 69 -1.92 -14.02 22.53
N VAL A 70 -3.02 -14.74 22.34
CA VAL A 70 -4.22 -14.60 23.17
C VAL A 70 -4.06 -15.50 24.41
N THR A 71 -4.35 -14.95 25.58
CA THR A 71 -4.39 -15.64 26.87
C THR A 71 -5.83 -15.87 27.29
N ASP A 72 -6.04 -16.79 28.24
CA ASP A 72 -7.38 -17.05 28.80
C ASP A 72 -7.87 -15.89 29.71
N THR A 73 -6.96 -14.99 30.10
CA THR A 73 -7.25 -13.85 30.97
C THR A 73 -7.72 -12.60 30.23
N GLU A 74 -7.36 -12.47 28.94
CA GLU A 74 -7.69 -11.30 28.14
C GLU A 74 -8.78 -11.61 27.12
N PRO A 75 -9.66 -10.63 26.80
CA PRO A 75 -10.69 -10.83 25.81
C PRO A 75 -10.06 -11.02 24.42
N TYR A 76 -10.63 -11.93 23.63
CA TYR A 76 -10.18 -12.19 22.26
C TYR A 76 -10.26 -10.92 21.37
N PRO A 77 -9.15 -10.44 20.80
CA PRO A 77 -9.10 -9.18 20.05
C PRO A 77 -9.59 -9.34 18.60
N GLY A 78 -10.77 -9.93 18.41
CA GLY A 78 -11.28 -10.28 17.08
C GLY A 78 -11.39 -9.09 16.13
N LYS A 79 -11.84 -7.93 16.63
CA LYS A 79 -11.96 -6.71 15.85
C LYS A 79 -10.60 -6.24 15.32
N LEU A 80 -9.58 -6.18 16.19
CA LEU A 80 -8.21 -5.81 15.81
C LEU A 80 -7.65 -6.78 14.76
N ILE A 81 -7.86 -8.09 14.96
CA ILE A 81 -7.39 -9.11 14.01
C ILE A 81 -8.02 -8.92 12.63
N ASP A 82 -9.33 -8.69 12.57
CA ASP A 82 -10.04 -8.46 11.31
C ASP A 82 -9.55 -7.18 10.61
N GLU A 83 -9.31 -6.12 11.35
CA GLU A 83 -8.76 -4.87 10.83
C GLU A 83 -7.34 -5.06 10.27
N ILE A 84 -6.45 -5.74 11.00
CA ILE A 84 -5.08 -6.06 10.56
C ILE A 84 -5.10 -6.91 9.28
N VAL A 85 -5.94 -7.94 9.23
CA VAL A 85 -6.10 -8.80 8.03
C VAL A 85 -6.64 -7.98 6.86
N THR A 86 -7.59 -7.07 7.10
CA THR A 86 -8.14 -6.18 6.07
C THR A 86 -7.08 -5.21 5.52
N MET A 87 -6.12 -4.77 6.34
CA MET A 87 -4.96 -3.99 5.88
C MET A 87 -4.02 -4.79 4.96
N GLY A 88 -4.18 -6.12 4.87
CA GLY A 88 -3.36 -7.01 4.05
C GLY A 88 -2.12 -7.55 4.76
N LEU A 89 -2.02 -7.36 6.07
CA LEU A 89 -0.97 -7.94 6.90
C LEU A 89 -1.25 -9.42 7.18
N THR A 90 -0.19 -10.19 7.40
CA THR A 90 -0.30 -11.58 7.84
C THR A 90 -0.45 -11.61 9.36
N VAL A 91 -1.47 -12.30 9.85
CA VAL A 91 -1.69 -12.50 11.30
C VAL A 91 -1.40 -13.93 11.66
N HIS A 92 -0.49 -14.11 12.62
CA HIS A 92 -0.16 -15.39 13.25
C HIS A 92 -0.83 -15.45 14.62
N LEU A 93 -1.78 -16.34 14.78
CA LEU A 93 -2.50 -16.49 16.03
C LEU A 93 -2.08 -17.77 16.75
N SER A 94 -1.69 -17.66 18.02
CA SER A 94 -1.38 -18.83 18.84
C SER A 94 -2.62 -19.68 19.08
N LEU A 95 -2.50 -21.00 18.90
CA LEU A 95 -3.64 -21.95 18.97
C LEU A 95 -4.24 -22.14 20.35
N GLY A 96 -3.73 -21.51 21.39
CA GLY A 96 -4.22 -21.69 22.77
C GLY A 96 -5.69 -21.31 23.01
N SER A 97 -6.34 -20.58 22.09
CA SER A 97 -7.70 -20.07 22.31
C SER A 97 -8.49 -19.84 21.01
N VAL A 98 -8.29 -20.65 19.96
CA VAL A 98 -8.89 -20.39 18.64
C VAL A 98 -10.20 -21.12 18.42
N GLU A 99 -11.28 -20.64 18.98
CA GLU A 99 -12.64 -21.01 18.55
C GLU A 99 -13.29 -20.00 17.59
N GLN A 100 -12.74 -18.79 17.43
CA GLN A 100 -13.37 -17.70 16.67
C GLN A 100 -12.84 -17.56 15.25
N SER A 101 -13.72 -17.10 14.33
CA SER A 101 -13.45 -17.06 12.89
C SER A 101 -12.47 -15.95 12.52
N LEU A 102 -11.30 -16.32 12.06
CA LEU A 102 -10.41 -15.43 11.30
C LEU A 102 -10.91 -15.30 9.86
N SER A 103 -10.83 -14.11 9.26
CA SER A 103 -11.11 -13.88 7.84
C SER A 103 -9.91 -14.28 6.97
N GLY A 104 -10.17 -14.70 5.71
CA GLY A 104 -9.13 -15.04 4.74
C GLY A 104 -8.75 -16.52 4.67
N LYS A 105 -7.60 -16.80 4.01
CA LYS A 105 -7.05 -18.16 3.92
C LYS A 105 -6.29 -18.48 5.20
N LYS A 106 -6.58 -19.63 5.76
CA LYS A 106 -5.99 -20.10 7.03
C LYS A 106 -5.07 -21.28 6.78
N PHE A 107 -3.93 -21.29 7.42
CA PHE A 107 -3.03 -22.44 7.46
C PHE A 107 -2.33 -22.50 8.82
N VAL A 108 -1.93 -23.71 9.21
CA VAL A 108 -1.23 -23.95 10.47
C VAL A 108 0.25 -24.02 10.19
N GLU A 109 1.06 -23.26 10.94
CA GLU A 109 2.51 -23.26 10.82
C GLU A 109 3.18 -23.17 12.19
N LYS A 110 4.51 -23.31 12.23
CA LYS A 110 5.31 -23.15 13.45
C LYS A 110 6.12 -21.86 13.41
N ILE A 111 6.05 -21.08 14.50
CA ILE A 111 6.91 -19.93 14.76
C ILE A 111 7.61 -20.18 16.09
N GLY A 112 8.91 -20.51 16.02
CA GLY A 112 9.61 -21.03 17.18
C GLY A 112 8.96 -22.34 17.66
N ASP A 113 8.66 -22.43 18.93
CA ASP A 113 7.97 -23.56 19.53
C ASP A 113 6.43 -23.45 19.47
N TYR A 114 5.89 -22.34 18.96
CA TYR A 114 4.46 -22.17 18.87
C TYR A 114 3.88 -22.79 17.59
N THR A 115 2.78 -23.52 17.74
CA THR A 115 1.90 -23.85 16.61
C THR A 115 0.87 -22.73 16.49
N VAL A 116 0.82 -22.06 15.36
CA VAL A 116 -0.04 -20.89 15.12
C VAL A 116 -0.97 -21.13 13.95
N VAL A 117 -2.13 -20.46 13.99
CA VAL A 117 -3.00 -20.32 12.80
C VAL A 117 -2.68 -19.00 12.14
N THR A 118 -2.13 -19.08 10.94
CA THR A 118 -1.86 -17.92 10.10
C THR A 118 -3.05 -17.63 9.23
N SER A 119 -3.53 -16.38 9.24
CA SER A 119 -4.57 -15.89 8.34
C SER A 119 -4.00 -14.82 7.43
N SER A 120 -4.19 -14.99 6.11
CA SER A 120 -3.74 -14.02 5.12
C SER A 120 -4.70 -13.94 3.93
N ILE A 121 -4.93 -12.73 3.42
CA ILE A 121 -5.68 -12.51 2.19
C ILE A 121 -4.85 -12.91 0.97
N ASN A 122 -3.53 -12.75 1.05
CA ASN A 122 -2.58 -12.96 -0.05
C ASN A 122 -1.53 -14.00 0.33
N THR A 123 -1.82 -15.28 0.15
CA THR A 123 -0.81 -16.34 0.23
C THR A 123 -0.05 -16.44 -1.09
N ILE A 124 1.10 -15.80 -1.17
CA ILE A 124 2.02 -15.92 -2.31
C ILE A 124 3.20 -16.76 -1.83
N SER A 125 3.52 -17.86 -2.53
CA SER A 125 4.68 -18.67 -2.15
C SER A 125 5.98 -17.88 -2.34
N PRO A 126 7.05 -18.17 -1.54
CA PRO A 126 8.36 -17.51 -1.70
C PRO A 126 8.91 -17.60 -3.13
N LYS A 127 8.69 -18.74 -3.82
CA LYS A 127 9.08 -18.91 -5.23
C LYS A 127 8.34 -17.93 -6.15
N GLN A 128 7.04 -17.77 -5.96
CA GLN A 128 6.25 -16.81 -6.75
C GLN A 128 6.67 -15.36 -6.48
N MET A 129 7.01 -15.02 -5.23
CA MET A 129 7.57 -13.71 -4.87
C MET A 129 8.90 -13.44 -5.57
N PHE A 130 9.80 -14.44 -5.61
CA PHE A 130 11.06 -14.32 -6.31
C PHE A 130 10.86 -14.09 -7.82
N TYR A 131 10.07 -14.92 -8.49
CA TYR A 131 9.79 -14.76 -9.93
C TYR A 131 9.11 -13.42 -10.23
N LYS A 132 8.15 -13.03 -9.38
CA LYS A 132 7.54 -11.71 -9.49
C LYS A 132 8.58 -10.59 -9.41
N ARG A 133 9.51 -10.65 -8.44
CA ARG A 133 10.53 -9.61 -8.28
C ARG A 133 11.49 -9.55 -9.46
N VAL A 134 11.91 -10.70 -10.01
CA VAL A 134 12.72 -10.76 -11.23
C VAL A 134 11.98 -10.09 -12.40
N LEU A 135 10.70 -10.40 -12.58
CA LEU A 135 9.88 -9.82 -13.63
C LEU A 135 9.68 -8.31 -13.43
N ASP A 136 9.45 -7.87 -12.20
CA ASP A 136 9.31 -6.44 -11.87
C ASP A 136 10.61 -5.67 -12.14
N ILE A 137 11.78 -6.24 -11.82
CA ILE A 137 13.09 -5.61 -12.10
C ILE A 137 13.35 -5.54 -13.60
N THR A 138 13.22 -6.65 -14.32
CA THR A 138 13.49 -6.68 -15.77
C THR A 138 12.54 -5.78 -16.54
N GLY A 139 11.25 -5.88 -16.28
CA GLY A 139 10.26 -5.02 -16.92
C GLY A 139 10.39 -3.56 -16.49
N GLY A 140 10.75 -3.31 -15.22
CA GLY A 140 11.04 -1.99 -14.71
C GLY A 140 12.22 -1.31 -15.43
N ILE A 141 13.31 -2.05 -15.67
CA ILE A 141 14.46 -1.54 -16.45
C ILE A 141 14.04 -1.18 -17.87
N VAL A 142 13.36 -2.10 -18.57
CA VAL A 142 12.88 -1.86 -19.93
C VAL A 142 11.92 -0.67 -19.98
N GLY A 143 10.98 -0.61 -19.03
CA GLY A 143 10.03 0.51 -18.92
C GLY A 143 10.71 1.85 -18.60
N CYS A 144 11.76 1.88 -17.77
CA CYS A 144 12.54 3.09 -17.52
C CYS A 144 13.32 3.53 -18.75
N LEU A 145 13.92 2.62 -19.52
CA LEU A 145 14.59 2.95 -20.77
C LEU A 145 13.61 3.54 -21.80
N ALA A 146 12.41 2.93 -21.93
CA ALA A 146 11.35 3.49 -22.75
C ALA A 146 10.91 4.88 -22.25
N THR A 147 10.82 5.07 -20.92
CA THR A 147 10.51 6.38 -20.33
C THR A 147 11.54 7.43 -20.71
N LEU A 148 12.84 7.10 -20.72
CA LEU A 148 13.91 8.03 -21.16
C LEU A 148 13.73 8.47 -22.60
N LEU A 149 13.39 7.54 -23.50
CA LEU A 149 13.09 7.89 -24.89
C LEU A 149 11.86 8.80 -24.99
N LEU A 150 10.81 8.50 -24.22
CA LEU A 150 9.61 9.33 -24.19
C LEU A 150 9.86 10.73 -23.60
N ILE A 151 10.79 10.88 -22.63
CA ILE A 151 11.18 12.20 -22.12
C ILE A 151 11.71 13.09 -23.24
N VAL A 152 12.53 12.54 -24.13
CA VAL A 152 13.12 13.30 -25.25
C VAL A 152 12.06 13.78 -26.25
N ILE A 153 11.00 12.99 -26.44
CA ILE A 153 9.93 13.29 -27.41
C ILE A 153 8.81 14.11 -26.75
N ILE A 154 8.25 13.58 -25.65
CA ILE A 154 7.05 14.14 -25.00
C ILE A 154 7.41 15.36 -24.14
N GLY A 155 8.60 15.34 -23.50
CA GLY A 155 9.03 16.41 -22.60
C GLY A 155 9.01 17.80 -23.25
N PRO A 156 9.68 18.02 -24.40
CA PRO A 156 9.62 19.28 -25.10
C PRO A 156 8.21 19.67 -25.56
N MET A 157 7.40 18.70 -25.98
CA MET A 157 6.02 18.97 -26.41
C MET A 157 5.14 19.47 -25.24
N ILE A 158 5.31 18.90 -24.06
CA ILE A 158 4.64 19.38 -22.84
C ILE A 158 5.14 20.77 -22.48
N TYR A 159 6.47 20.96 -22.44
CA TYR A 159 7.10 22.21 -22.01
C TYR A 159 6.71 23.40 -22.90
N ILE A 160 6.71 23.22 -24.23
CA ILE A 160 6.32 24.26 -25.18
C ILE A 160 4.85 24.68 -25.01
N LYS A 161 3.95 23.73 -24.67
CA LYS A 161 2.53 24.02 -24.51
C LYS A 161 2.15 24.52 -23.12
N SER A 162 2.90 24.10 -22.11
CA SER A 162 2.69 24.46 -20.71
C SER A 162 4.05 24.51 -20.02
N PRO A 163 4.73 25.65 -19.95
CA PRO A 163 6.01 25.78 -19.26
C PRO A 163 5.93 25.29 -17.80
N GLY A 164 7.00 24.62 -17.33
CA GLY A 164 7.09 24.06 -15.99
C GLY A 164 7.56 22.60 -15.96
N PRO A 165 7.46 21.89 -14.82
CA PRO A 165 7.95 20.53 -14.67
C PRO A 165 7.24 19.57 -15.64
N ILE A 166 8.01 18.67 -16.25
CA ILE A 166 7.52 17.66 -17.19
C ILE A 166 6.77 16.54 -16.47
N PHE A 167 7.18 16.26 -15.24
CA PHE A 167 6.59 15.23 -14.40
C PHE A 167 5.60 15.81 -13.41
N PHE A 168 4.55 15.05 -13.17
CA PHE A 168 3.60 15.23 -12.09
C PHE A 168 3.79 14.08 -11.08
N SER A 169 3.69 14.38 -9.79
CA SER A 169 3.71 13.37 -8.74
C SER A 169 2.47 13.48 -7.87
N GLN A 170 1.93 12.34 -7.48
CA GLN A 170 0.78 12.25 -6.59
C GLN A 170 1.05 11.21 -5.51
N VAL A 171 0.67 11.53 -4.25
CA VAL A 171 0.70 10.58 -3.16
C VAL A 171 -0.46 9.60 -3.32
N ARG A 172 -0.16 8.32 -3.18
CA ARG A 172 -1.13 7.22 -3.19
C ARG A 172 -0.89 6.33 -1.99
N ILE A 173 -1.95 5.63 -1.59
CA ILE A 173 -1.88 4.62 -0.53
C ILE A 173 -1.64 3.27 -1.20
N GLY A 174 -0.57 2.60 -0.80
CA GLY A 174 -0.17 1.28 -1.29
C GLY A 174 -0.54 0.15 -0.32
N LYS A 175 0.19 -0.95 -0.45
CA LYS A 175 0.07 -2.12 0.44
C LYS A 175 0.30 -1.67 1.90
N ASN A 176 -0.49 -2.20 2.83
CA ASN A 176 -0.39 -1.95 4.28
C ASN A 176 -0.61 -0.47 4.68
N GLY A 177 -1.43 0.27 3.91
CA GLY A 177 -1.73 1.67 4.22
C GLY A 177 -0.60 2.66 3.92
N LYS A 178 0.55 2.21 3.39
CA LYS A 178 1.73 3.07 3.18
C LYS A 178 1.55 4.07 2.08
N ARG A 179 1.94 5.30 2.37
CA ARG A 179 1.92 6.39 1.39
C ARG A 179 3.17 6.33 0.52
N PHE A 180 3.00 6.37 -0.79
CA PHE A 180 4.09 6.50 -1.74
C PHE A 180 3.74 7.48 -2.85
N LYS A 181 4.77 8.04 -3.52
CA LYS A 181 4.59 8.95 -4.66
C LYS A 181 4.60 8.15 -5.96
N ILE A 182 3.54 8.26 -6.74
CA ILE A 182 3.55 7.84 -8.15
C ILE A 182 3.99 8.99 -9.03
N TYR A 183 4.68 8.66 -10.13
CA TYR A 183 5.16 9.62 -11.11
C TYR A 183 4.43 9.42 -12.43
N LYS A 184 4.04 10.53 -13.07
CA LYS A 184 3.41 10.54 -14.39
C LYS A 184 3.97 11.68 -15.23
N PHE A 185 3.89 11.58 -16.55
CA PHE A 185 4.04 12.79 -17.37
C PHE A 185 2.89 13.74 -17.10
N ARG A 186 3.21 15.03 -17.01
CA ARG A 186 2.20 16.07 -16.80
C ARG A 186 1.32 16.22 -18.04
N SER A 187 0.07 15.85 -17.91
CA SER A 187 -0.95 15.93 -18.96
C SER A 187 -1.93 17.07 -18.79
N MET A 188 -1.84 17.78 -17.65
CA MET A 188 -2.73 18.92 -17.30
C MET A 188 -1.92 20.18 -17.07
N TYR A 189 -2.58 21.34 -17.22
CA TYR A 189 -2.02 22.64 -16.88
C TYR A 189 -1.67 22.74 -15.40
N MET A 190 -0.79 23.68 -15.05
CA MET A 190 -0.31 23.84 -13.65
C MET A 190 -1.41 24.27 -12.68
N ASP A 191 -2.40 24.98 -13.15
CA ASP A 191 -3.58 25.47 -12.42
C ASP A 191 -4.74 24.47 -12.37
N ALA A 192 -4.53 23.24 -12.85
CA ALA A 192 -5.57 22.23 -13.03
C ALA A 192 -6.33 21.90 -11.72
N GLU A 193 -5.63 21.89 -10.59
CA GLU A 193 -6.27 21.59 -9.30
C GLU A 193 -7.12 22.76 -8.81
N ALA A 194 -6.66 24.00 -8.97
CA ALA A 194 -7.44 25.19 -8.64
C ALA A 194 -8.74 25.26 -9.48
N ARG A 195 -8.61 24.99 -10.80
CA ARG A 195 -9.77 24.95 -11.72
C ARG A 195 -10.73 23.80 -11.49
N LYS A 196 -10.34 22.78 -10.74
CA LYS A 196 -11.18 21.61 -10.44
C LYS A 196 -12.43 22.05 -9.65
N ALA A 197 -12.27 22.96 -8.67
CA ALA A 197 -13.37 23.45 -7.85
C ALA A 197 -14.47 24.11 -8.70
N GLU A 198 -14.09 24.91 -9.69
CA GLU A 198 -15.01 25.61 -10.62
C GLU A 198 -15.77 24.64 -11.54
N LEU A 199 -15.15 23.49 -11.85
CA LEU A 199 -15.68 22.49 -12.78
C LEU A 199 -16.49 21.38 -12.08
N MET A 200 -16.59 21.41 -10.75
CA MET A 200 -17.27 20.35 -9.98
C MET A 200 -18.74 20.19 -10.38
N SER A 201 -19.43 21.27 -10.79
CA SER A 201 -20.81 21.22 -11.27
C SER A 201 -21.01 20.40 -12.55
N GLN A 202 -19.94 20.19 -13.32
CA GLN A 202 -19.94 19.39 -14.56
C GLN A 202 -19.39 17.97 -14.36
N ASN A 203 -19.15 17.57 -13.11
CA ASN A 203 -18.66 16.22 -12.82
C ASN A 203 -19.74 15.19 -13.11
N LYS A 204 -19.40 14.14 -13.87
CA LYS A 204 -20.29 13.02 -14.18
C LYS A 204 -20.23 11.86 -13.18
N MET A 205 -19.29 11.92 -12.23
CA MET A 205 -19.09 10.87 -11.25
C MET A 205 -19.53 11.35 -9.87
N GLU A 206 -20.12 10.46 -9.10
CA GLU A 206 -20.40 10.71 -7.69
C GLU A 206 -19.16 10.46 -6.81
N GLY A 207 -19.06 11.17 -5.69
CA GLY A 207 -17.96 11.05 -4.74
C GLY A 207 -16.68 11.79 -5.16
N PHE A 208 -15.53 11.26 -4.78
CA PHE A 208 -14.21 11.92 -4.96
C PHE A 208 -13.63 11.82 -6.37
N MET A 209 -14.24 11.01 -7.25
CA MET A 209 -13.78 10.87 -8.63
C MET A 209 -14.30 12.02 -9.48
N PHE A 210 -13.39 12.60 -10.29
CA PHE A 210 -13.73 13.66 -11.23
C PHE A 210 -13.58 13.15 -12.67
N LYS A 211 -14.66 13.21 -13.45
CA LYS A 211 -14.69 12.82 -14.85
C LYS A 211 -15.65 13.72 -15.65
N MET A 212 -15.13 14.25 -16.75
CA MET A 212 -15.89 15.04 -17.73
C MET A 212 -15.65 14.48 -19.12
N ASP A 213 -16.56 14.72 -20.07
CA ASP A 213 -16.36 14.39 -21.48
C ASP A 213 -15.28 15.27 -22.09
N TYR A 214 -15.33 16.56 -21.76
CA TYR A 214 -14.36 17.55 -22.18
C TYR A 214 -13.75 18.20 -20.94
N ASP A 215 -12.48 17.90 -20.67
CA ASP A 215 -11.76 18.48 -19.54
C ASP A 215 -10.81 19.59 -20.03
N PRO A 216 -11.14 20.88 -19.80
CA PRO A 216 -10.33 21.99 -20.26
C PRO A 216 -9.00 22.13 -19.54
N ARG A 217 -8.78 21.36 -18.47
CA ARG A 217 -7.51 21.35 -17.71
C ARG A 217 -6.41 20.55 -18.42
N ILE A 218 -6.77 19.73 -19.41
CA ILE A 218 -5.82 18.89 -20.15
C ILE A 218 -5.08 19.77 -21.16
N ILE A 219 -3.74 19.64 -21.24
CA ILE A 219 -2.88 20.43 -22.11
C ILE A 219 -3.29 20.25 -23.58
N GLY A 220 -3.67 21.35 -24.21
CA GLY A 220 -4.07 21.41 -25.62
C GLY A 220 -5.48 20.92 -25.92
N SER A 221 -6.34 20.75 -24.89
CA SER A 221 -7.73 20.30 -25.06
C SER A 221 -8.59 21.29 -25.85
N GLU A 222 -8.18 22.55 -25.95
CA GLU A 222 -8.85 23.60 -26.71
C GLU A 222 -8.92 23.28 -28.21
N LYS A 223 -8.00 22.46 -28.73
CA LYS A 223 -7.99 22.01 -30.13
C LYS A 223 -8.87 20.79 -30.29
N LYS A 224 -9.78 20.83 -31.26
CA LYS A 224 -10.66 19.73 -31.62
C LYS A 224 -10.31 19.14 -32.97
N ASP A 225 -10.57 17.84 -33.13
CA ASP A 225 -10.51 17.17 -34.41
C ASP A 225 -11.77 17.46 -35.28
N LYS A 226 -11.82 16.88 -36.49
CA LYS A 226 -12.97 17.02 -37.40
C LYS A 226 -14.28 16.46 -36.81
N ASN A 227 -14.16 15.59 -35.82
CA ASN A 227 -15.28 14.91 -35.13
C ASN A 227 -15.63 15.60 -33.80
N GLY A 228 -14.99 16.75 -33.48
CA GLY A 228 -15.24 17.48 -32.22
C GLY A 228 -14.49 16.95 -31.00
N ASN A 229 -13.67 15.91 -31.13
CA ASN A 229 -12.91 15.35 -30.01
C ASN A 229 -11.68 16.21 -29.69
N PRO A 230 -11.30 16.34 -28.38
CA PRO A 230 -10.11 17.08 -27.99
C PRO A 230 -8.83 16.46 -28.58
N LYS A 231 -8.03 17.25 -29.26
CA LYS A 231 -6.82 16.82 -29.98
C LYS A 231 -5.57 17.55 -29.46
N GLY A 232 -5.31 17.43 -28.15
CA GLY A 232 -4.10 17.98 -27.54
C GLY A 232 -3.07 16.93 -27.18
N ILE A 233 -1.82 17.37 -26.89
CA ILE A 233 -0.78 16.46 -26.41
C ILE A 233 -1.20 15.78 -25.10
N GLY A 234 -1.82 16.49 -24.18
CA GLY A 234 -2.31 15.92 -22.94
C GLY A 234 -3.37 14.83 -23.17
N ASN A 235 -4.29 15.04 -24.12
CA ASN A 235 -5.28 14.03 -24.50
C ASN A 235 -4.64 12.80 -25.16
N PHE A 236 -3.65 13.03 -26.03
CA PHE A 236 -2.93 11.94 -26.69
C PHE A 236 -2.21 11.04 -25.69
N ILE A 237 -1.39 11.60 -24.78
CA ILE A 237 -0.63 10.80 -23.81
C ILE A 237 -1.53 10.09 -22.81
N ARG A 238 -2.68 10.68 -22.43
CA ARG A 238 -3.68 10.02 -21.57
C ARG A 238 -4.43 8.89 -22.28
N LYS A 239 -4.82 9.11 -23.54
CA LYS A 239 -5.52 8.09 -24.32
C LYS A 239 -4.64 6.87 -24.61
N THR A 240 -3.35 7.09 -24.80
CA THR A 240 -2.35 6.03 -25.04
C THR A 240 -1.72 5.50 -23.76
N SER A 241 -2.10 6.03 -22.58
CA SER A 241 -1.50 5.72 -21.28
C SER A 241 0.02 5.94 -21.22
N LEU A 242 0.57 6.74 -22.13
CA LEU A 242 1.99 7.10 -22.11
C LEU A 242 2.35 7.97 -20.90
N ASP A 243 1.37 8.68 -20.32
CA ASP A 243 1.56 9.44 -19.08
C ASP A 243 1.95 8.57 -17.89
N GLU A 244 1.68 7.27 -17.93
CA GLU A 244 1.96 6.36 -16.82
C GLU A 244 3.35 5.70 -16.87
N PHE A 245 4.08 5.85 -17.98
CA PHE A 245 5.42 5.24 -18.13
C PHE A 245 6.40 5.59 -16.98
N PRO A 246 6.44 6.81 -16.43
CA PRO A 246 7.31 7.11 -15.30
C PRO A 246 7.05 6.26 -14.05
N GLN A 247 5.91 5.56 -13.97
CA GLN A 247 5.62 4.63 -12.85
C GLN A 247 6.52 3.38 -12.87
N PHE A 248 7.18 3.04 -13.99
CA PHE A 248 8.18 1.97 -14.02
C PHE A 248 9.32 2.22 -13.03
N TRP A 249 9.60 3.47 -12.70
CA TRP A 249 10.52 3.82 -11.62
C TRP A 249 10.02 3.34 -10.23
N ASN A 250 8.72 3.42 -9.99
CA ASN A 250 8.09 2.89 -8.77
C ASN A 250 8.20 1.37 -8.71
N VAL A 251 8.06 0.68 -9.86
CA VAL A 251 8.23 -0.78 -9.96
C VAL A 251 9.66 -1.20 -9.59
N LEU A 252 10.67 -0.50 -10.12
CA LEU A 252 12.07 -0.76 -9.78
C LEU A 252 12.35 -0.58 -8.28
N LYS A 253 11.77 0.45 -7.67
CA LYS A 253 11.88 0.71 -6.23
C LYS A 253 11.13 -0.33 -5.38
N GLY A 254 10.28 -1.16 -5.97
CA GLY A 254 9.49 -2.15 -5.24
C GLY A 254 8.24 -1.58 -4.54
N VAL A 255 7.88 -0.32 -4.79
CA VAL A 255 6.65 0.30 -4.24
C VAL A 255 5.44 0.14 -5.18
N GLY A 256 5.61 -0.52 -6.30
CA GLY A 256 4.59 -0.96 -7.27
C GLY A 256 5.04 -2.24 -7.94
N GLY A 257 4.16 -2.89 -8.69
CA GLY A 257 4.48 -4.10 -9.47
C GLY A 257 3.84 -4.03 -10.84
N ILE A 258 4.47 -4.70 -11.84
CA ILE A 258 3.90 -4.83 -13.19
C ILE A 258 2.63 -5.66 -13.13
N ILE A 259 2.64 -6.71 -12.31
CA ILE A 259 1.48 -7.55 -12.03
C ILE A 259 1.16 -7.37 -10.55
N GLU A 260 0.07 -6.68 -10.26
CA GLU A 260 -0.48 -6.72 -8.91
C GLU A 260 -1.31 -8.00 -8.77
N PRO A 261 -1.11 -8.79 -7.68
CA PRO A 261 -2.02 -9.89 -7.40
C PRO A 261 -3.43 -9.28 -7.28
N THR A 262 -4.36 -9.85 -8.01
CA THR A 262 -5.74 -9.38 -8.17
C THR A 262 -6.33 -9.01 -6.81
N LYS A 263 -6.30 -7.73 -6.48
CA LYS A 263 -7.08 -7.22 -5.37
C LYS A 263 -8.53 -7.17 -5.85
N LYS A 264 -9.42 -7.87 -5.18
CA LYS A 264 -10.81 -7.41 -5.13
C LYS A 264 -10.73 -5.93 -4.79
N LYS A 265 -11.37 -5.07 -5.60
CA LYS A 265 -11.51 -3.64 -5.31
C LYS A 265 -11.97 -3.51 -3.86
N LEU A 266 -11.06 -3.16 -2.99
CA LEU A 266 -11.42 -2.54 -1.72
C LEU A 266 -11.83 -1.13 -2.12
N ASP A 267 -13.12 -0.88 -2.10
CA ASP A 267 -13.68 0.46 -2.24
C ASP A 267 -13.30 1.26 -0.99
N PHE A 268 -12.09 1.84 -1.02
CA PHE A 268 -11.71 2.87 -0.07
C PHE A 268 -12.40 4.19 -0.42
N THR A 269 -13.74 4.20 -0.35
CA THR A 269 -14.55 5.41 -0.52
C THR A 269 -14.57 6.31 0.72
N GLY A 270 -13.71 6.09 1.70
CA GLY A 270 -13.75 6.75 3.00
C GLY A 270 -12.59 7.64 3.41
N PHE A 271 -11.45 7.68 2.71
CA PHE A 271 -10.32 8.51 3.13
C PHE A 271 -9.96 9.58 2.09
N SER A 272 -10.68 10.70 2.16
CA SER A 272 -10.19 11.98 1.69
C SER A 272 -9.32 12.59 2.78
N LEU A 273 -8.04 12.78 2.50
CA LEU A 273 -7.21 13.68 3.30
C LEU A 273 -7.27 15.06 2.65
N ALA A 274 -7.79 16.01 3.42
CA ALA A 274 -7.70 17.43 3.16
C ALA A 274 -6.24 17.90 3.01
#